data_c792c0000a56717daf8f093b9d24cbaf
#
_entry.id   c792c0000a56717daf8f093b9d24cbaf
#
_cell.length_a   1.000
_cell.length_b   1.000
_cell.length_c   1.000
_cell.angle_alpha   90.00
_cell.angle_beta   90.00
_cell.angle_gamma   90.00
#
_symmetry.space_group_name_H-M   'P 1'
#
loop_
_entity.id
_entity.type
_entity.pdbx_description
1 polymer ?
#
loop_
_entity_poly.entity_id
_entity_poly.type
_entity_poly.pdbx_seq_one_letter_code
_entity_poly.pdbx_strand_id
1 'polypeptide(L)'
;MDWEEYKKWGKKGIDWGYDYRKNLRKLPVRSQLNPGDVFNKIPNEPPEKPEKIEKIINDFEQLIMPGITHWQHPRFFSYFPSNAAPSSVLAEIFTNTMSPMCMLWQTSPAATELEEKIIDWFKISLGLPMGFNGVIQDSATSATLSAVLTMREKALNRSGNQKGLFNQ
;
A
#
# COMPACT_ATOMS: atom_id res chain seq x y z
N MET A 1 1.87 15.84 18.13
CA MET A 1 0.61 15.12 18.44
C MET A 1 0.93 14.03 19.46
N ASP A 2 0.26 14.05 20.59
CA ASP A 2 0.31 12.99 21.60
C ASP A 2 -0.77 11.90 21.33
N TRP A 3 -0.83 10.87 22.19
CA TRP A 3 -1.76 9.76 22.01
C TRP A 3 -3.24 10.12 22.25
N GLU A 4 -3.53 11.15 23.07
CA GLU A 4 -4.89 11.64 23.25
C GLU A 4 -5.37 12.44 22.04
N GLU A 5 -4.49 13.27 21.48
CA GLU A 5 -4.76 13.93 20.20
C GLU A 5 -4.91 12.90 19.07
N TYR A 6 -4.03 11.89 18.99
CA TYR A 6 -4.14 10.79 18.03
C TYR A 6 -5.52 10.11 18.12
N LYS A 7 -5.98 9.77 19.33
CA LYS A 7 -7.29 9.16 19.55
C LYS A 7 -8.43 10.05 19.05
N LYS A 8 -8.37 11.35 19.36
CA LYS A 8 -9.35 12.34 18.91
C LYS A 8 -9.39 12.45 17.39
N TRP A 9 -8.23 12.61 16.76
CA TRP A 9 -8.12 12.80 15.31
C TRP A 9 -8.28 11.51 14.52
N GLY A 10 -7.90 10.38 15.10
CA GLY A 10 -8.13 9.05 14.52
C GLY A 10 -9.61 8.77 14.35
N LYS A 11 -10.45 9.11 15.35
CA LYS A 11 -11.91 9.01 15.21
C LYS A 11 -12.42 9.88 14.06
N LYS A 12 -11.98 11.13 13.97
CA LYS A 12 -12.34 12.01 12.84
C LYS A 12 -11.86 11.49 11.50
N GLY A 13 -10.68 10.86 11.46
CA GLY A 13 -10.17 10.23 10.24
C GLY A 13 -11.02 9.05 9.78
N ILE A 14 -11.54 8.26 10.72
CA ILE A 14 -12.48 7.17 10.40
C ILE A 14 -13.79 7.74 9.86
N ASP A 15 -14.35 8.75 10.51
CA ASP A 15 -15.57 9.42 10.06
C ASP A 15 -15.38 10.05 8.68
N TRP A 16 -14.25 10.71 8.45
CA TRP A 16 -13.88 11.24 7.15
C TRP A 16 -13.80 10.15 6.07
N GLY A 17 -13.17 9.01 6.38
CA GLY A 17 -13.09 7.88 5.48
C GLY A 17 -14.45 7.30 5.11
N TYR A 18 -15.35 7.20 6.08
CA TYR A 18 -16.73 6.80 5.85
C TYR A 18 -17.48 7.79 4.93
N ASP A 19 -17.39 9.09 5.22
CA ASP A 19 -18.05 10.12 4.42
C ASP A 19 -17.48 10.21 3.00
N TYR A 20 -16.16 10.08 2.85
CA TYR A 20 -15.51 9.98 1.55
C TYR A 20 -16.11 8.83 0.72
N ARG A 21 -16.18 7.63 1.28
CA ARG A 21 -16.72 6.45 0.60
C ARG A 21 -18.20 6.60 0.27
N LYS A 22 -18.99 7.10 1.18
CA LYS A 22 -20.42 7.38 0.98
C LYS A 22 -20.69 8.38 -0.12
N ASN A 23 -19.84 9.40 -0.25
CA ASN A 23 -20.00 10.47 -1.23
C ASN A 23 -19.16 10.28 -2.49
N LEU A 24 -18.37 9.22 -2.59
CA LEU A 24 -17.43 8.97 -3.68
C LEU A 24 -18.06 9.13 -5.09
N ARG A 25 -19.32 8.69 -5.24
CA ARG A 25 -20.06 8.80 -6.51
C ARG A 25 -20.31 10.24 -6.96
N LYS A 26 -20.25 11.21 -6.04
CA LYS A 26 -20.43 12.65 -6.32
C LYS A 26 -19.14 13.34 -6.74
N LEU A 27 -18.01 12.72 -6.48
CA LEU A 27 -16.70 13.25 -6.84
C LEU A 27 -16.40 13.01 -8.33
N PRO A 28 -15.50 13.79 -8.95
CA PRO A 28 -15.03 13.51 -10.30
C PRO A 28 -14.22 12.21 -10.31
N VAL A 29 -14.31 11.42 -11.38
CA VAL A 29 -13.54 10.17 -11.50
C VAL A 29 -12.03 10.46 -11.46
N ARG A 30 -11.60 11.48 -12.21
CA ARG A 30 -10.19 11.92 -12.24
C ARG A 30 -10.07 13.38 -11.85
N SER A 31 -8.90 13.77 -11.39
CA SER A 31 -8.57 15.16 -11.16
C SER A 31 -8.82 16.01 -12.42
N GLN A 32 -9.29 17.22 -12.22
CA GLN A 32 -9.47 18.24 -13.27
C GLN A 32 -8.32 19.25 -13.30
N LEU A 33 -7.28 19.06 -12.49
CA LEU A 33 -6.13 19.93 -12.39
C LEU A 33 -5.13 19.68 -13.53
N ASN A 34 -4.33 20.68 -13.85
CA ASN A 34 -3.22 20.58 -14.78
C ASN A 34 -1.92 20.22 -14.05
N PRO A 35 -0.89 19.73 -14.77
CA PRO A 35 0.44 19.56 -14.20
C PRO A 35 0.96 20.87 -13.59
N GLY A 36 1.40 20.82 -12.34
CA GLY A 36 1.89 21.98 -11.59
C GLY A 36 0.87 22.64 -10.67
N ASP A 37 -0.43 22.44 -10.87
CA ASP A 37 -1.46 23.10 -10.07
C ASP A 37 -1.39 22.76 -8.57
N VAL A 38 -1.03 21.55 -8.21
CA VAL A 38 -0.79 21.14 -6.82
C VAL A 38 0.58 21.62 -6.36
N PHE A 39 1.61 21.36 -7.16
CA PHE A 39 3.00 21.67 -6.83
C PHE A 39 3.18 23.16 -6.48
N ASN A 40 2.60 24.07 -7.27
CA ASN A 40 2.73 25.50 -7.09
C ASN A 40 1.94 26.06 -5.88
N LYS A 41 1.07 25.25 -5.27
CA LYS A 41 0.33 25.62 -4.05
C LYS A 41 1.01 25.16 -2.78
N ILE A 42 1.95 24.23 -2.88
CA ILE A 42 2.74 23.75 -1.76
C ILE A 42 3.90 24.75 -1.53
N PRO A 43 4.21 25.15 -0.28
CA PRO A 43 5.34 26.02 -0.01
C PRO A 43 6.66 25.47 -0.58
N ASN A 44 7.51 26.35 -1.10
CA ASN A 44 8.81 25.98 -1.65
C ASN A 44 9.79 25.46 -0.58
N GLU A 45 9.61 25.88 0.66
CA GLU A 45 10.46 25.49 1.78
C GLU A 45 9.68 24.65 2.77
N PRO A 46 10.34 23.69 3.42
CA PRO A 46 9.71 22.88 4.46
C PRO A 46 9.32 23.75 5.66
N PRO A 47 8.23 23.44 6.38
CA PRO A 47 7.84 24.19 7.56
C PRO A 47 8.89 24.00 8.68
N GLU A 48 9.42 25.10 9.21
CA GLU A 48 10.38 25.07 10.33
C GLU A 48 9.70 24.83 11.69
N LYS A 49 8.40 25.04 11.77
CA LYS A 49 7.63 24.90 13.01
C LYS A 49 6.48 23.93 12.83
N PRO A 50 6.12 23.17 13.87
CA PRO A 50 4.97 22.28 13.82
C PRO A 50 3.68 23.09 13.65
N GLU A 51 2.77 22.57 12.85
CA GLU A 51 1.46 23.15 12.62
C GLU A 51 0.37 22.36 13.35
N LYS A 52 -0.77 23.00 13.57
CA LYS A 52 -1.93 22.33 14.14
C LYS A 52 -2.48 21.31 13.16
N ILE A 53 -2.88 20.16 13.66
CA ILE A 53 -3.41 19.07 12.84
C ILE A 53 -4.66 19.48 12.04
N GLU A 54 -5.47 20.40 12.59
CA GLU A 54 -6.63 20.96 11.88
C GLU A 54 -6.22 21.65 10.57
N LYS A 55 -5.13 22.41 10.60
CA LYS A 55 -4.62 23.08 9.41
C LYS A 55 -4.11 22.06 8.39
N ILE A 56 -3.36 21.07 8.84
CA ILE A 56 -2.83 20.00 7.98
C ILE A 56 -3.96 19.23 7.28
N ILE A 57 -5.03 18.90 8.00
CA ILE A 57 -6.20 18.22 7.42
C ILE A 57 -6.93 19.13 6.45
N ASN A 58 -7.08 20.42 6.77
CA ASN A 58 -7.68 21.37 5.85
C ASN A 58 -6.84 21.52 4.57
N ASP A 59 -5.53 21.60 4.67
CA ASP A 59 -4.62 21.67 3.51
C ASP A 59 -4.72 20.38 2.67
N PHE A 60 -4.81 19.22 3.31
CA PHE A 60 -5.08 17.97 2.61
C PHE A 60 -6.38 18.03 1.80
N GLU A 61 -7.47 18.50 2.39
CA GLU A 61 -8.77 18.59 1.71
C GLU A 61 -8.78 19.63 0.60
N GLN A 62 -8.14 20.78 0.79
CA GLN A 62 -8.18 21.90 -0.14
C GLN A 62 -7.10 21.84 -1.24
N LEU A 63 -5.94 21.27 -0.96
CA LEU A 63 -4.83 21.23 -1.89
C LEU A 63 -4.63 19.86 -2.52
N ILE A 64 -4.71 18.81 -1.73
CA ILE A 64 -4.37 17.45 -2.19
C ILE A 64 -5.58 16.73 -2.81
N MET A 65 -6.72 16.74 -2.13
CA MET A 65 -7.92 16.03 -2.58
C MET A 65 -8.38 16.40 -4.01
N PRO A 66 -8.34 17.68 -4.44
CA PRO A 66 -8.67 18.04 -5.82
C PRO A 66 -7.73 17.43 -6.87
N GLY A 67 -6.49 17.10 -6.47
CA GLY A 67 -5.50 16.44 -7.33
C GLY A 67 -5.63 14.92 -7.41
N ILE A 68 -6.51 14.30 -6.64
CA ILE A 68 -6.65 12.84 -6.58
C ILE A 68 -7.54 12.33 -7.71
N THR A 69 -7.08 11.28 -8.38
CA THR A 69 -7.93 10.44 -9.23
C THR A 69 -8.53 9.34 -8.35
N HIS A 70 -9.84 9.28 -8.30
CA HIS A 70 -10.57 8.41 -7.38
C HIS A 70 -10.71 6.98 -7.95
N TRP A 71 -9.69 6.16 -7.75
CA TRP A 71 -9.62 4.79 -8.27
C TRP A 71 -10.76 3.89 -7.80
N GLN A 72 -11.35 4.19 -6.64
CA GLN A 72 -12.50 3.45 -6.09
C GLN A 72 -13.85 4.00 -6.56
N HIS A 73 -13.85 4.99 -7.46
CA HIS A 73 -15.09 5.55 -8.00
C HIS A 73 -15.83 4.49 -8.85
N PRO A 74 -17.15 4.30 -8.68
CA PRO A 74 -17.90 3.25 -9.39
C PRO A 74 -17.94 3.42 -10.93
N ARG A 75 -17.49 4.55 -11.46
CA ARG A 75 -17.31 4.80 -12.90
C ARG A 75 -15.83 4.87 -13.34
N PHE A 76 -14.90 4.36 -12.52
CA PHE A 76 -13.52 4.23 -12.92
C PHE A 76 -13.31 2.91 -13.68
N PHE A 77 -13.07 2.99 -14.98
CA PHE A 77 -12.96 1.85 -15.89
C PHE A 77 -11.55 1.73 -16.52
N SER A 78 -10.54 2.30 -15.90
CA SER A 78 -9.17 2.24 -16.36
C SER A 78 -8.32 1.35 -15.47
N TYR A 79 -7.27 0.77 -16.04
CA TYR A 79 -6.28 -0.05 -15.34
C TYR A 79 -6.90 -1.23 -14.56
N PHE A 80 -6.24 -1.63 -13.48
CA PHE A 80 -6.70 -2.65 -12.53
C PHE A 80 -6.80 -2.02 -11.13
N PRO A 81 -7.95 -1.42 -10.77
CA PRO A 81 -8.10 -0.78 -9.48
C PRO A 81 -8.02 -1.81 -8.36
N SER A 82 -7.20 -1.53 -7.34
CA SER A 82 -7.19 -2.30 -6.11
C SER A 82 -8.42 -1.99 -5.26
N ASN A 83 -8.91 -2.97 -4.53
CA ASN A 83 -9.99 -2.77 -3.59
C ASN A 83 -9.46 -2.26 -2.24
N ALA A 84 -10.13 -1.25 -1.69
CA ALA A 84 -9.98 -0.86 -0.30
C ALA A 84 -11.21 -1.32 0.47
N ALA A 85 -11.21 -2.58 0.90
CA ALA A 85 -12.28 -3.12 1.73
C ALA A 85 -12.25 -2.47 3.13
N PRO A 86 -13.39 -2.23 3.78
CA PRO A 86 -13.41 -1.67 5.14
C PRO A 86 -12.56 -2.47 6.14
N SER A 87 -12.52 -3.79 6.00
CA SER A 87 -11.69 -4.67 6.83
C SER A 87 -10.20 -4.47 6.62
N SER A 88 -9.74 -4.22 5.37
CA SER A 88 -8.32 -3.96 5.11
C SER A 88 -7.89 -2.59 5.63
N VAL A 89 -8.76 -1.57 5.52
CA VAL A 89 -8.48 -0.24 6.10
C VAL A 89 -8.37 -0.34 7.63
N LEU A 90 -9.24 -1.12 8.28
CA LEU A 90 -9.15 -1.37 9.72
C LEU A 90 -7.89 -2.15 10.09
N ALA A 91 -7.51 -3.16 9.32
CA ALA A 91 -6.29 -3.93 9.54
C ALA A 91 -5.02 -3.07 9.46
N GLU A 92 -4.97 -2.09 8.53
CA GLU A 92 -3.87 -1.14 8.41
C GLU A 92 -3.69 -0.28 9.68
N ILE A 93 -4.78 0.08 10.36
CA ILE A 93 -4.69 0.81 11.64
C ILE A 93 -3.95 -0.04 12.69
N PHE A 94 -4.27 -1.33 12.80
CA PHE A 94 -3.57 -2.24 13.72
C PHE A 94 -2.12 -2.44 13.32
N THR A 95 -1.87 -2.72 12.05
CA THR A 95 -0.51 -2.94 11.52
C THR A 95 0.38 -1.73 11.75
N ASN A 96 -0.09 -0.54 11.40
CA ASN A 96 0.67 0.70 11.59
C ASN A 96 0.86 1.07 13.07
N THR A 97 -0.11 0.75 13.92
CA THR A 97 0.00 0.99 15.37
C THR A 97 1.03 0.07 16.02
N MET A 98 1.06 -1.20 15.64
CA MET A 98 2.02 -2.19 16.16
C MET A 98 3.41 -2.02 15.54
N SER A 99 3.49 -1.56 14.29
CA SER A 99 4.71 -1.42 13.50
C SER A 99 5.65 -2.65 13.58
N PRO A 100 5.14 -3.88 13.32
CA PRO A 100 5.95 -5.08 13.44
C PRO A 100 7.06 -5.10 12.40
N MET A 101 8.24 -5.57 12.79
CA MET A 101 9.36 -5.75 11.86
C MET A 101 9.29 -7.17 11.27
N CYS A 102 8.70 -7.32 10.09
CA CYS A 102 8.34 -8.61 9.50
C CYS A 102 9.43 -9.24 8.61
N MET A 103 10.68 -8.80 8.71
CA MET A 103 11.76 -9.30 7.84
C MET A 103 12.28 -10.70 8.18
N LEU A 104 12.12 -11.16 9.39
CA LEU A 104 12.49 -12.52 9.82
C LEU A 104 11.52 -13.02 10.90
N TRP A 105 11.51 -14.36 11.06
CA TRP A 105 10.71 -15.01 12.08
C TRP A 105 11.04 -14.49 13.51
N GLN A 106 12.31 -14.29 13.84
CA GLN A 106 12.74 -13.83 15.18
C GLN A 106 12.22 -12.43 15.53
N THR A 107 12.05 -11.57 14.55
CA THR A 107 11.56 -10.19 14.77
C THR A 107 10.04 -10.09 14.79
N SER A 108 9.35 -11.02 14.15
CA SER A 108 7.89 -11.13 14.18
C SER A 108 7.42 -12.55 13.85
N PRO A 109 7.44 -13.48 14.83
CA PRO A 109 7.01 -14.86 14.61
C PRO A 109 5.60 -14.96 14.05
N ALA A 110 4.65 -14.23 14.64
CA ALA A 110 3.26 -14.26 14.24
C ALA A 110 3.04 -13.80 12.78
N ALA A 111 3.77 -12.77 12.33
CA ALA A 111 3.64 -12.28 10.95
C ALA A 111 4.17 -13.30 9.95
N THR A 112 5.31 -13.93 10.21
CA THR A 112 5.89 -14.96 9.35
C THR A 112 4.97 -16.17 9.27
N GLU A 113 4.51 -16.70 10.41
CA GLU A 113 3.64 -17.87 10.43
C GLU A 113 2.26 -17.60 9.81
N LEU A 114 1.74 -16.38 9.97
CA LEU A 114 0.50 -15.97 9.31
C LEU A 114 0.68 -15.91 7.78
N GLU A 115 1.79 -15.38 7.29
CA GLU A 115 2.11 -15.35 5.85
C GLU A 115 2.16 -16.78 5.29
N GLU A 116 2.90 -17.69 5.93
CA GLU A 116 2.98 -19.10 5.52
C GLU A 116 1.59 -19.75 5.45
N LYS A 117 0.75 -19.48 6.45
CA LYS A 117 -0.61 -20.02 6.50
C LYS A 117 -1.50 -19.45 5.40
N ILE A 118 -1.39 -18.16 5.09
CA ILE A 118 -2.13 -17.53 3.99
C ILE A 118 -1.68 -18.09 2.64
N ILE A 119 -0.39 -18.32 2.44
CA ILE A 119 0.14 -18.96 1.24
C ILE A 119 -0.44 -20.38 1.07
N ASP A 120 -0.53 -21.15 2.15
CA ASP A 120 -1.19 -22.47 2.12
C ASP A 120 -2.66 -22.37 1.71
N TRP A 121 -3.39 -21.39 2.23
CA TRP A 121 -4.78 -21.17 1.84
C TRP A 121 -4.93 -20.77 0.37
N PHE A 122 -4.07 -19.92 -0.15
CA PHE A 122 -4.04 -19.58 -1.57
C PHE A 122 -3.74 -20.80 -2.43
N LYS A 123 -2.76 -21.61 -2.05
CA LYS A 123 -2.43 -22.85 -2.72
C LYS A 123 -3.65 -23.79 -2.85
N ILE A 124 -4.38 -24.00 -1.76
CA ILE A 124 -5.60 -24.79 -1.74
C ILE A 124 -6.68 -24.17 -2.63
N SER A 125 -6.93 -22.88 -2.48
CA SER A 125 -7.98 -22.16 -3.20
C SER A 125 -7.75 -22.13 -4.71
N LEU A 126 -6.47 -22.11 -5.13
CA LEU A 126 -6.07 -22.13 -6.55
C LEU A 126 -5.86 -23.54 -7.13
N GLY A 127 -6.01 -24.57 -6.32
CA GLY A 127 -5.79 -25.98 -6.76
C GLY A 127 -4.33 -26.25 -7.14
N LEU A 128 -3.36 -25.57 -6.53
CA LEU A 128 -1.94 -25.75 -6.81
C LEU A 128 -1.41 -27.03 -6.14
N PRO A 129 -0.38 -27.71 -6.74
CA PRO A 129 0.26 -28.86 -6.11
C PRO A 129 0.83 -28.55 -4.72
N MET A 130 0.80 -29.52 -3.81
CA MET A 130 1.25 -29.35 -2.43
C MET A 130 2.72 -28.92 -2.30
N GLY A 131 3.58 -29.24 -3.26
CA GLY A 131 4.98 -28.82 -3.28
C GLY A 131 5.23 -27.34 -3.65
N PHE A 132 4.18 -26.59 -3.99
CA PHE A 132 4.32 -25.15 -4.24
C PHE A 132 4.51 -24.41 -2.91
N ASN A 133 5.48 -23.51 -2.91
CA ASN A 133 5.70 -22.53 -1.86
C ASN A 133 5.62 -21.12 -2.46
N GLY A 134 5.43 -20.13 -1.63
CA GLY A 134 5.32 -18.74 -2.07
C GLY A 134 5.79 -17.77 -1.01
N VAL A 135 5.80 -16.51 -1.40
CA VAL A 135 6.08 -15.36 -0.54
C VAL A 135 5.22 -14.18 -1.00
N ILE A 136 4.70 -13.40 -0.07
CA ILE A 136 3.96 -12.19 -0.39
C ILE A 136 4.97 -11.06 -0.62
N GLN A 137 4.91 -10.45 -1.80
CA GLN A 137 5.77 -9.32 -2.17
C GLN A 137 4.99 -8.00 -2.02
N ASP A 138 5.72 -6.89 -1.92
CA ASP A 138 5.15 -5.55 -1.81
C ASP A 138 4.41 -5.09 -3.08
N SER A 139 4.79 -5.64 -4.24
CA SER A 139 4.20 -5.27 -5.53
C SER A 139 4.34 -6.38 -6.56
N ALA A 140 3.55 -6.29 -7.64
CA ALA A 140 3.68 -7.19 -8.80
C ALA A 140 5.06 -7.07 -9.46
N THR A 141 5.70 -5.90 -9.42
CA THR A 141 7.05 -5.70 -9.95
C THR A 141 8.08 -6.51 -9.17
N SER A 142 8.07 -6.44 -7.85
CA SER A 142 8.95 -7.23 -6.98
C SER A 142 8.70 -8.73 -7.12
N ALA A 143 7.41 -9.13 -7.20
CA ALA A 143 7.04 -10.53 -7.42
C ALA A 143 7.58 -11.06 -8.76
N THR A 144 7.43 -10.29 -9.84
CA THR A 144 7.95 -10.64 -11.16
C THR A 144 9.47 -10.72 -11.16
N LEU A 145 10.15 -9.75 -10.56
CA LEU A 145 11.61 -9.76 -10.43
C LEU A 145 12.09 -11.00 -9.68
N SER A 146 11.49 -11.31 -8.54
CA SER A 146 11.82 -12.51 -7.74
C SER A 146 11.62 -13.80 -8.53
N ALA A 147 10.52 -13.90 -9.30
CA ALA A 147 10.26 -15.04 -10.16
C ALA A 147 11.32 -15.18 -11.27
N VAL A 148 11.67 -14.09 -11.95
CA VAL A 148 12.69 -14.08 -13.01
C VAL A 148 14.05 -14.47 -12.45
N LEU A 149 14.45 -13.92 -11.30
CA LEU A 149 15.70 -14.28 -10.64
C LEU A 149 15.75 -15.76 -10.24
N THR A 150 14.65 -16.27 -9.71
CA THR A 150 14.53 -17.69 -9.34
C THR A 150 14.63 -18.60 -10.56
N MET A 151 13.97 -18.27 -11.67
CA MET A 151 14.06 -19.00 -12.92
C MET A 151 15.48 -18.96 -13.49
N ARG A 152 16.13 -17.80 -13.47
CA ARG A 152 17.53 -17.64 -13.88
C ARG A 152 18.45 -18.55 -13.09
N GLU A 153 18.39 -18.48 -11.76
CA GLU A 153 19.26 -19.29 -10.91
C GLU A 153 19.00 -20.80 -11.09
N LYS A 154 17.75 -21.20 -11.32
CA LYS A 154 17.40 -22.58 -11.62
C LYS A 154 18.03 -23.02 -12.96
N ALA A 155 17.92 -22.20 -14.01
CA ALA A 155 18.48 -22.50 -15.35
C ALA A 155 20.01 -22.60 -15.33
N LEU A 156 20.66 -21.79 -14.50
CA LEU A 156 22.12 -21.71 -14.37
C LEU A 156 22.69 -22.58 -13.24
N ASN A 157 21.93 -23.52 -12.70
CA ASN A 157 22.32 -24.34 -11.56
C ASN A 157 22.89 -23.53 -10.39
N ARG A 158 22.23 -22.39 -10.08
CA ARG A 158 22.59 -21.44 -9.00
C ARG A 158 23.94 -20.74 -9.18
N SER A 159 24.45 -20.65 -10.40
CA SER A 159 25.74 -19.99 -10.68
C SER A 159 25.61 -18.53 -11.17
N GLY A 160 24.40 -18.07 -11.46
CA GLY A 160 24.14 -16.74 -12.05
C GLY A 160 24.66 -15.58 -11.21
N ASN A 161 24.53 -15.66 -9.89
CA ASN A 161 25.02 -14.62 -8.98
C ASN A 161 26.55 -14.57 -8.89
N GLN A 162 27.24 -15.68 -9.17
CA GLN A 162 28.69 -15.76 -9.10
C GLN A 162 29.36 -15.46 -10.45
N LYS A 163 28.79 -15.95 -11.54
CA LYS A 163 29.39 -15.90 -12.88
C LYS A 163 28.76 -14.85 -13.80
N GLY A 164 27.63 -14.26 -13.39
CA GLY A 164 26.83 -13.38 -14.25
C GLY A 164 26.20 -14.13 -15.41
N LEU A 165 25.78 -13.38 -16.42
CA LEU A 165 25.15 -13.91 -17.65
C LEU A 165 26.07 -13.83 -18.88
N PHE A 166 27.31 -13.37 -18.70
CA PHE A 166 28.24 -13.21 -19.82
C PHE A 166 28.67 -14.59 -20.31
N ASN A 167 28.50 -14.85 -21.61
CA ASN A 167 28.80 -16.12 -22.27
C ASN A 167 27.99 -17.34 -21.76
N GLN A 168 26.72 -17.12 -21.37
CA GLN A 168 25.78 -18.20 -21.00
C GLN A 168 24.83 -18.54 -22.16
#